data_8595ca38044632b93aed74fade9e9cee
#
_entry.id   8595ca38044632b93aed74fade9e9cee
#
_cell.length_a   1.000
_cell.length_b   1.000
_cell.length_c   1.000
_cell.angle_alpha   90.00
_cell.angle_beta   90.00
_cell.angle_gamma   90.00
#
_symmetry.space_group_name_H-M   'P 1'
#
loop_
_entity.id
_entity.type
_entity.pdbx_description
1 polymer ?
#
loop_
_entity_poly.entity_id
_entity_poly.type
_entity_poly.pdbx_seq_one_letter_code
_entity_poly.pdbx_strand_id
1 'polypeptide(L)'
;VITPGDRADIILGVLQANESVNYPTIAGIVLTGNILPEPSILKLIEGLSPVVPIISVEEGTYYITNRIGAIKSKIYANNKQKIATSITTFEKYVDVENLAQKLITFKAEGMTPKMFQYNLVKRAKMHRKHIVLPEGSDERIIIAAARLLAMDVVDISIIGNKKQIENKVAELGLDLDFSKVQIINPIESEYYDDYVNTYYELRKAKNVSMAMARDLLEDVSYFGTMMVYKGHADGMVSGAAHTTQHTILPALQFIKTKPNCSVVSSVFFMCLEDRVSVFGDCAINPNPTAEQLAEIAISSADSSLAFGIEPKIAMLSYSSGTSGKGDEVG
;
A
#
# COMPACT_ATOMS: atom_id res chain seq x y z
N VAL A 1 20.05 -22.64 -10.77
CA VAL A 1 21.19 -22.45 -11.68
C VAL A 1 20.72 -21.69 -12.90
N ILE A 2 21.55 -20.82 -13.50
CA ILE A 2 21.26 -20.04 -14.69
C ILE A 2 22.35 -20.35 -15.70
N THR A 3 21.98 -20.83 -16.89
CA THR A 3 22.93 -21.26 -17.94
C THR A 3 22.27 -21.18 -19.32
N PRO A 4 23.04 -20.97 -20.41
CA PRO A 4 22.53 -21.22 -21.77
C PRO A 4 22.15 -22.69 -21.97
N GLY A 5 21.16 -22.95 -22.81
CA GLY A 5 20.64 -24.32 -23.01
C GLY A 5 21.56 -25.28 -23.79
N ASP A 6 22.57 -24.75 -24.45
CA ASP A 6 23.61 -25.54 -25.13
C ASP A 6 24.72 -26.09 -24.18
N ARG A 7 24.68 -25.70 -22.90
CA ARG A 7 25.63 -26.15 -21.88
C ARG A 7 25.15 -27.45 -21.24
N ALA A 8 25.11 -28.52 -22.00
CA ALA A 8 24.75 -29.87 -21.54
C ALA A 8 25.59 -30.33 -20.36
N ASP A 9 26.88 -29.97 -20.32
CA ASP A 9 27.79 -30.23 -19.20
C ASP A 9 27.30 -29.65 -17.87
N ILE A 10 26.84 -28.41 -17.88
CA ILE A 10 26.30 -27.74 -16.70
C ILE A 10 24.94 -28.35 -16.31
N ILE A 11 24.05 -28.53 -17.28
CA ILE A 11 22.69 -29.04 -17.02
C ILE A 11 22.75 -30.42 -16.38
N LEU A 12 23.47 -31.36 -17.00
CA LEU A 12 23.58 -32.73 -16.51
C LEU A 12 24.36 -32.79 -15.19
N GLY A 13 25.45 -32.02 -15.06
CA GLY A 13 26.23 -31.95 -13.83
C GLY A 13 25.44 -31.43 -12.65
N VAL A 14 24.59 -30.43 -12.85
CA VAL A 14 23.73 -29.86 -11.81
C VAL A 14 22.59 -30.83 -11.43
N LEU A 15 21.99 -31.50 -12.40
CA LEU A 15 20.95 -32.50 -12.14
C LEU A 15 21.54 -33.68 -11.37
N GLN A 16 22.74 -34.16 -11.72
CA GLN A 16 23.44 -35.21 -10.99
C GLN A 16 23.82 -34.75 -9.58
N ALA A 17 24.29 -33.51 -9.42
CA ALA A 17 24.60 -32.95 -8.11
C ALA A 17 23.36 -32.87 -7.19
N ASN A 18 22.19 -32.57 -7.78
CA ASN A 18 20.91 -32.51 -7.06
C ASN A 18 20.48 -33.86 -6.47
N GLU A 19 20.84 -34.96 -7.11
CA GLU A 19 20.61 -36.32 -6.60
C GLU A 19 21.63 -36.76 -5.52
N SER A 20 22.74 -36.05 -5.44
CA SER A 20 23.82 -36.41 -4.51
C SER A 20 23.56 -35.90 -3.10
N VAL A 21 23.73 -36.76 -2.11
CA VAL A 21 23.65 -36.40 -0.69
C VAL A 21 24.77 -35.47 -0.22
N ASN A 22 25.83 -35.33 -1.00
CA ASN A 22 27.00 -34.51 -0.67
C ASN A 22 26.86 -33.04 -1.15
N TYR A 23 25.84 -32.72 -1.96
CA TYR A 23 25.63 -31.40 -2.50
C TYR A 23 24.24 -30.85 -2.12
N PRO A 24 24.09 -29.54 -1.99
CA PRO A 24 22.79 -28.95 -1.72
C PRO A 24 21.85 -29.13 -2.91
N THR A 25 20.57 -29.34 -2.64
CA THR A 25 19.52 -29.38 -3.65
C THR A 25 19.32 -28.00 -4.30
N ILE A 26 18.87 -27.99 -5.56
CA ILE A 26 18.60 -26.78 -6.33
C ILE A 26 17.09 -26.54 -6.46
N ALA A 27 16.69 -25.28 -6.55
CA ALA A 27 15.29 -24.89 -6.77
C ALA A 27 14.84 -25.06 -8.24
N GLY A 28 15.78 -25.04 -9.20
CA GLY A 28 15.49 -25.19 -10.61
C GLY A 28 16.63 -24.70 -11.50
N ILE A 29 16.44 -24.82 -12.82
CA ILE A 29 17.37 -24.37 -13.85
C ILE A 29 16.66 -23.37 -14.76
N VAL A 30 17.33 -22.24 -15.05
CA VAL A 30 16.88 -21.25 -16.03
C VAL A 30 17.79 -21.31 -17.23
N LEU A 31 17.23 -21.69 -18.39
CA LEU A 31 17.90 -21.71 -19.68
C LEU A 31 17.75 -20.35 -20.34
N THR A 32 18.86 -19.71 -20.71
CA THR A 32 18.89 -18.33 -21.21
C THR A 32 19.16 -18.27 -22.71
N GLY A 33 18.77 -17.13 -23.35
CA GLY A 33 19.01 -16.84 -24.74
C GLY A 33 18.11 -17.61 -25.71
N ASN A 34 16.98 -18.12 -25.24
CA ASN A 34 16.06 -18.99 -26.00
C ASN A 34 16.75 -20.21 -26.64
N ILE A 35 17.85 -20.66 -26.03
CA ILE A 35 18.61 -21.83 -26.48
C ILE A 35 18.08 -23.04 -25.71
N LEU A 36 17.58 -24.04 -26.44
CA LEU A 36 17.13 -25.31 -25.85
C LEU A 36 18.25 -26.36 -25.93
N PRO A 37 18.31 -27.29 -25.00
CA PRO A 37 19.24 -28.45 -25.10
C PRO A 37 18.95 -29.30 -26.34
N GLU A 38 19.95 -30.02 -26.78
CA GLU A 38 19.79 -31.00 -27.87
C GLU A 38 18.73 -32.08 -27.52
N PRO A 39 18.04 -32.65 -28.51
CA PRO A 39 16.96 -33.64 -28.25
C PRO A 39 17.42 -34.86 -27.44
N SER A 40 18.68 -35.25 -27.56
CA SER A 40 19.30 -36.32 -26.75
C SER A 40 19.34 -35.95 -25.25
N ILE A 41 19.68 -34.71 -24.95
CA ILE A 41 19.73 -34.19 -23.56
C ILE A 41 18.36 -34.03 -22.99
N LEU A 42 17.38 -33.55 -23.79
CA LEU A 42 15.97 -33.45 -23.34
C LEU A 42 15.42 -34.82 -22.95
N LYS A 43 15.68 -35.88 -23.74
CA LYS A 43 15.28 -37.26 -23.41
C LYS A 43 15.90 -37.76 -22.10
N LEU A 44 17.16 -37.39 -21.83
CA LEU A 44 17.79 -37.77 -20.55
C LEU A 44 17.11 -37.06 -19.38
N ILE A 45 16.77 -35.77 -19.54
CA ILE A 45 16.08 -34.96 -18.50
C ILE A 45 14.68 -35.54 -18.23
N GLU A 46 13.92 -35.90 -19.26
CA GLU A 46 12.59 -36.50 -19.15
C GLU A 46 12.59 -37.84 -18.38
N GLY A 47 13.70 -38.55 -18.41
CA GLY A 47 13.86 -39.82 -17.69
C GLY A 47 14.24 -39.69 -16.22
N LEU A 48 14.47 -38.46 -15.71
CA LEU A 48 14.86 -38.23 -14.31
C LEU A 48 13.62 -38.11 -13.40
N SER A 49 13.75 -38.59 -12.17
CA SER A 49 12.71 -38.43 -11.13
C SER A 49 13.39 -38.32 -9.75
N PRO A 50 13.14 -37.26 -8.97
CA PRO A 50 12.23 -36.13 -9.25
C PRO A 50 12.84 -35.10 -10.20
N VAL A 51 12.02 -34.48 -11.04
CA VAL A 51 12.47 -33.42 -11.96
C VAL A 51 12.39 -32.08 -11.26
N VAL A 52 13.51 -31.34 -11.27
CA VAL A 52 13.50 -29.92 -10.85
C VAL A 52 12.91 -29.07 -11.96
N PRO A 53 12.22 -27.95 -11.65
CA PRO A 53 11.71 -27.04 -12.66
C PRO A 53 12.81 -26.51 -13.59
N ILE A 54 12.61 -26.63 -14.91
CA ILE A 54 13.50 -26.10 -15.94
C ILE A 54 12.69 -25.15 -16.80
N ILE A 55 13.09 -23.88 -16.83
CA ILE A 55 12.40 -22.80 -17.56
C ILE A 55 13.33 -22.23 -18.62
N SER A 56 12.82 -21.98 -19.83
CA SER A 56 13.55 -21.25 -20.89
C SER A 56 13.09 -19.80 -20.94
N VAL A 57 14.04 -18.88 -21.14
CA VAL A 57 13.81 -17.43 -21.28
C VAL A 57 14.59 -16.88 -22.47
N GLU A 58 14.07 -15.82 -23.06
CA GLU A 58 14.68 -15.20 -24.25
C GLU A 58 15.94 -14.41 -23.92
N GLU A 59 15.97 -13.82 -22.73
CA GLU A 59 17.03 -12.91 -22.32
C GLU A 59 18.34 -13.64 -22.01
N GLY A 60 19.44 -12.93 -22.14
CA GLY A 60 20.77 -13.44 -21.86
C GLY A 60 21.06 -13.65 -20.37
N THR A 61 22.04 -14.49 -20.07
CA THR A 61 22.43 -14.93 -18.71
C THR A 61 22.69 -13.76 -17.76
N TYR A 62 23.40 -12.74 -18.21
CA TYR A 62 23.74 -11.57 -17.38
C TYR A 62 22.48 -10.80 -16.95
N TYR A 63 21.56 -10.56 -17.87
CA TYR A 63 20.32 -9.85 -17.60
C TYR A 63 19.43 -10.61 -16.61
N ILE A 64 19.25 -11.91 -16.83
CA ILE A 64 18.46 -12.78 -15.95
C ILE A 64 19.08 -12.88 -14.55
N THR A 65 20.41 -12.99 -14.46
CA THR A 65 21.11 -13.02 -13.18
C THR A 65 20.84 -11.76 -12.36
N ASN A 66 20.93 -10.58 -13.01
CA ASN A 66 20.64 -9.31 -12.37
C ASN A 66 19.17 -9.19 -11.94
N ARG A 67 18.24 -9.61 -12.79
CA ARG A 67 16.80 -9.62 -12.44
C ARG A 67 16.50 -10.51 -11.24
N ILE A 68 17.03 -11.73 -11.23
CA ILE A 68 16.84 -12.66 -10.10
C ILE A 68 17.48 -12.10 -8.82
N GLY A 69 18.70 -11.53 -8.93
CA GLY A 69 19.36 -10.91 -7.79
C GLY A 69 18.64 -9.69 -7.21
N ALA A 70 17.88 -8.96 -8.05
CA ALA A 70 17.09 -7.82 -7.64
C ALA A 70 15.74 -8.19 -6.97
N ILE A 71 15.33 -9.46 -7.05
CA ILE A 71 14.06 -9.91 -6.46
C ILE A 71 14.14 -9.82 -4.94
N LYS A 72 13.39 -8.87 -4.37
CA LYS A 72 13.18 -8.80 -2.91
C LYS A 72 12.04 -9.73 -2.52
N SER A 73 12.40 -10.93 -2.12
CA SER A 73 11.43 -11.92 -1.66
C SER A 73 10.72 -11.45 -0.38
N LYS A 74 9.39 -11.35 -0.44
CA LYS A 74 8.54 -11.07 0.72
C LYS A 74 7.78 -12.33 1.13
N ILE A 75 7.42 -12.41 2.41
CA ILE A 75 6.52 -13.45 2.94
C ILE A 75 5.13 -12.83 3.02
N TYR A 76 4.17 -13.41 2.32
CA TYR A 76 2.76 -13.02 2.36
C TYR A 76 1.96 -14.01 3.21
N ALA A 77 0.81 -13.58 3.74
CA ALA A 77 -0.02 -14.39 4.63
C ALA A 77 -0.52 -15.71 4.00
N ASN A 78 -0.69 -15.76 2.69
CA ASN A 78 -1.08 -16.95 1.93
C ASN A 78 0.08 -17.95 1.68
N ASN A 79 1.32 -17.55 1.86
CA ASN A 79 2.50 -18.40 1.64
C ASN A 79 2.80 -19.31 2.85
N LYS A 80 1.86 -20.20 3.19
CA LYS A 80 1.94 -21.06 4.39
C LYS A 80 3.25 -21.86 4.49
N GLN A 81 3.71 -22.44 3.38
CA GLN A 81 4.96 -23.22 3.35
C GLN A 81 6.17 -22.33 3.61
N LYS A 82 6.23 -21.14 3.02
CA LYS A 82 7.32 -20.18 3.23
C LYS A 82 7.35 -19.66 4.66
N ILE A 83 6.17 -19.41 5.25
CA ILE A 83 6.03 -19.04 6.66
C ILE A 83 6.59 -20.15 7.55
N ALA A 84 6.15 -21.38 7.36
CA ALA A 84 6.61 -22.53 8.15
C ALA A 84 8.14 -22.71 8.04
N THR A 85 8.68 -22.69 6.82
CA THR A 85 10.13 -22.80 6.60
C THR A 85 10.89 -21.66 7.28
N SER A 86 10.36 -20.43 7.23
CA SER A 86 11.02 -19.29 7.88
C SER A 86 11.03 -19.42 9.40
N ILE A 87 9.94 -19.88 10.00
CA ILE A 87 9.84 -20.12 11.45
C ILE A 87 10.83 -21.22 11.87
N THR A 88 10.79 -22.37 11.20
CA THR A 88 11.70 -23.50 11.51
C THR A 88 13.16 -23.11 11.34
N THR A 89 13.49 -22.34 10.31
CA THR A 89 14.85 -21.84 10.09
C THR A 89 15.27 -20.89 11.21
N PHE A 90 14.40 -19.99 11.62
CA PHE A 90 14.65 -19.07 12.72
C PHE A 90 14.90 -19.82 14.03
N GLU A 91 14.02 -20.74 14.41
CA GLU A 91 14.13 -21.56 15.63
C GLU A 91 15.41 -22.41 15.64
N LYS A 92 15.86 -22.89 14.48
CA LYS A 92 17.07 -23.69 14.35
C LYS A 92 18.37 -22.90 14.56
N TYR A 93 18.40 -21.62 14.12
CA TYR A 93 19.64 -20.84 14.07
C TYR A 93 19.68 -19.66 15.05
N VAL A 94 18.57 -19.35 15.72
CA VAL A 94 18.47 -18.24 16.67
C VAL A 94 18.18 -18.77 18.07
N ASP A 95 19.04 -18.44 19.00
CA ASP A 95 18.79 -18.65 20.45
C ASP A 95 17.70 -17.64 20.89
N VAL A 96 16.46 -18.12 20.89
CA VAL A 96 15.26 -17.30 21.16
C VAL A 96 15.25 -16.80 22.59
N GLU A 97 15.75 -17.59 23.56
CA GLU A 97 15.78 -17.20 24.97
C GLU A 97 16.76 -16.06 25.21
N ASN A 98 17.97 -16.15 24.65
CA ASN A 98 18.98 -15.09 24.73
C ASN A 98 18.51 -13.83 23.99
N LEU A 99 17.86 -13.98 22.81
CA LEU A 99 17.27 -12.87 22.09
C LEU A 99 16.17 -12.18 22.91
N ALA A 100 15.27 -12.95 23.52
CA ALA A 100 14.20 -12.43 24.37
C ALA A 100 14.76 -11.67 25.58
N GLN A 101 15.77 -12.19 26.25
CA GLN A 101 16.42 -11.49 27.36
C GLN A 101 17.04 -10.16 26.93
N LYS A 102 17.72 -10.13 25.77
CA LYS A 102 18.29 -8.89 25.23
C LYS A 102 17.22 -7.87 24.84
N LEU A 103 16.09 -8.32 24.32
CA LEU A 103 14.96 -7.44 23.95
C LEU A 103 14.24 -6.86 25.17
N ILE A 104 14.09 -7.64 26.26
CA ILE A 104 13.46 -7.18 27.50
C ILE A 104 14.28 -6.06 28.18
N THR A 105 15.61 -6.10 28.04
CA THR A 105 16.50 -5.06 28.60
C THR A 105 16.53 -3.78 27.79
N PHE A 106 16.04 -3.79 26.54
CA PHE A 106 16.02 -2.61 25.68
C PHE A 106 14.70 -1.86 25.85
N LYS A 107 14.67 -0.85 26.72
CA LYS A 107 13.60 0.14 26.74
C LYS A 107 13.87 1.16 25.64
N ALA A 108 13.15 1.08 24.53
CA ALA A 108 13.14 2.15 23.55
C ALA A 108 12.52 3.40 24.19
N GLU A 109 13.29 4.49 24.29
CA GLU A 109 12.74 5.79 24.65
C GLU A 109 11.95 6.35 23.46
N GLY A 110 10.66 6.03 23.40
CA GLY A 110 9.75 6.51 22.35
C GLY A 110 9.32 5.46 21.33
N MET A 111 8.46 5.87 20.40
CA MET A 111 7.92 5.03 19.34
C MET A 111 8.86 5.00 18.13
N THR A 112 9.47 3.85 17.85
CA THR A 112 10.26 3.68 16.63
C THR A 112 9.36 3.55 15.40
N PRO A 113 9.82 3.89 14.18
CA PRO A 113 9.05 3.77 12.96
C PRO A 113 8.50 2.34 12.70
N LYS A 114 9.30 1.32 12.99
CA LYS A 114 8.86 -0.07 12.83
C LYS A 114 7.78 -0.46 13.82
N MET A 115 7.89 0.00 15.06
CA MET A 115 6.88 -0.22 16.10
C MET A 115 5.57 0.52 15.75
N PHE A 116 5.68 1.74 15.22
CA PHE A 116 4.54 2.52 14.73
C PHE A 116 3.80 1.77 13.62
N GLN A 117 4.51 1.33 12.57
CA GLN A 117 3.92 0.56 11.47
C GLN A 117 3.28 -0.75 11.95
N TYR A 118 3.95 -1.48 12.84
CA TYR A 118 3.40 -2.69 13.43
C TYR A 118 2.09 -2.43 14.17
N ASN A 119 2.05 -1.37 15.00
CA ASN A 119 0.88 -0.99 15.75
C ASN A 119 -0.29 -0.57 14.84
N LEU A 120 -0.01 0.14 13.73
CA LEU A 120 -1.02 0.48 12.73
C LEU A 120 -1.67 -0.77 12.13
N VAL A 121 -0.85 -1.71 11.66
CA VAL A 121 -1.33 -2.98 11.09
C VAL A 121 -2.12 -3.79 12.11
N LYS A 122 -1.62 -3.89 13.34
CA LYS A 122 -2.29 -4.61 14.44
C LYS A 122 -3.65 -3.99 14.76
N ARG A 123 -3.74 -2.65 14.86
CA ARG A 123 -5.00 -1.94 15.12
C ARG A 123 -5.98 -2.09 13.97
N ALA A 124 -5.52 -1.98 12.73
CA ALA A 124 -6.36 -2.18 11.54
C ALA A 124 -6.99 -3.59 11.53
N LYS A 125 -6.22 -4.63 11.89
CA LYS A 125 -6.74 -6.00 12.01
C LYS A 125 -7.80 -6.16 13.10
N MET A 126 -7.65 -5.46 14.23
CA MET A 126 -8.61 -5.53 15.35
C MET A 126 -9.89 -4.74 15.06
N HIS A 127 -9.80 -3.70 14.26
CA HIS A 127 -10.90 -2.77 13.94
C HIS A 127 -11.00 -2.60 12.43
N ARG A 128 -11.32 -3.72 11.75
CA ARG A 128 -11.43 -3.76 10.30
C ARG A 128 -12.40 -2.71 9.79
N LYS A 129 -11.97 -1.93 8.80
CA LYS A 129 -12.70 -0.82 8.21
C LYS A 129 -12.82 -1.00 6.71
N HIS A 130 -13.89 -0.45 6.14
CA HIS A 130 -14.12 -0.45 4.72
C HIS A 130 -13.58 0.85 4.09
N ILE A 131 -12.61 0.72 3.19
CA ILE A 131 -11.92 1.85 2.55
C ILE A 131 -12.22 1.88 1.06
N VAL A 132 -12.58 3.07 0.57
CA VAL A 132 -12.76 3.32 -0.86
C VAL A 132 -11.46 3.82 -1.49
N LEU A 133 -11.10 3.21 -2.60
CA LEU A 133 -10.00 3.60 -3.49
C LEU A 133 -10.59 4.09 -4.82
N PRO A 134 -10.75 5.40 -5.01
CA PRO A 134 -11.52 5.92 -6.15
C PRO A 134 -10.76 5.87 -7.48
N GLU A 135 -9.45 5.70 -7.47
CA GLU A 135 -8.59 5.79 -8.66
C GLU A 135 -8.24 4.40 -9.22
N GLY A 136 -9.24 3.58 -9.48
CA GLY A 136 -9.06 2.19 -9.92
C GLY A 136 -8.40 1.99 -11.29
N SER A 137 -8.20 3.05 -12.06
CA SER A 137 -7.43 3.03 -13.30
C SER A 137 -5.91 3.13 -13.08
N ASP A 138 -5.46 3.59 -11.89
CA ASP A 138 -4.05 3.76 -11.55
C ASP A 138 -3.45 2.43 -11.05
N GLU A 139 -2.34 2.01 -11.66
CA GLU A 139 -1.67 0.74 -11.31
C GLU A 139 -1.16 0.70 -9.86
N ARG A 140 -0.76 1.84 -9.29
CA ARG A 140 -0.31 1.94 -7.90
C ARG A 140 -1.43 1.61 -6.93
N ILE A 141 -2.65 2.02 -7.24
CA ILE A 141 -3.86 1.72 -6.45
C ILE A 141 -4.19 0.23 -6.52
N ILE A 142 -4.14 -0.36 -7.71
CA ILE A 142 -4.39 -1.80 -7.90
C ILE A 142 -3.35 -2.64 -7.13
N ILE A 143 -2.06 -2.27 -7.23
CA ILE A 143 -0.98 -2.93 -6.48
C ILE A 143 -1.19 -2.78 -4.97
N ALA A 144 -1.60 -1.58 -4.50
CA ALA A 144 -1.88 -1.34 -3.09
C ALA A 144 -3.06 -2.18 -2.61
N ALA A 145 -4.16 -2.25 -3.37
CA ALA A 145 -5.33 -3.06 -3.06
C ALA A 145 -4.97 -4.55 -2.92
N ALA A 146 -4.23 -5.12 -3.88
CA ALA A 146 -3.77 -6.51 -3.81
C ALA A 146 -2.94 -6.78 -2.55
N ARG A 147 -2.04 -5.86 -2.17
CA ARG A 147 -1.22 -5.97 -0.95
C ARG A 147 -2.05 -5.88 0.32
N LEU A 148 -2.99 -4.95 0.40
CA LEU A 148 -3.84 -4.75 1.58
C LEU A 148 -4.76 -5.96 1.80
N LEU A 149 -5.34 -6.51 0.74
CA LEU A 149 -6.17 -7.72 0.80
C LEU A 149 -5.33 -8.94 1.25
N ALA A 150 -4.10 -9.08 0.73
CA ALA A 150 -3.19 -10.14 1.17
C ALA A 150 -2.77 -10.00 2.65
N MET A 151 -2.73 -8.77 3.18
CA MET A 151 -2.46 -8.50 4.60
C MET A 151 -3.68 -8.70 5.50
N ASP A 152 -4.88 -8.77 4.92
CA ASP A 152 -6.16 -8.92 5.61
C ASP A 152 -6.39 -7.87 6.71
N VAL A 153 -6.21 -6.59 6.35
CA VAL A 153 -6.26 -5.46 7.29
C VAL A 153 -7.46 -4.54 7.10
N VAL A 154 -8.06 -4.52 5.89
CA VAL A 154 -9.20 -3.67 5.53
C VAL A 154 -10.09 -4.37 4.52
N ASP A 155 -11.36 -3.96 4.44
CA ASP A 155 -12.24 -4.22 3.31
C ASP A 155 -12.06 -3.11 2.27
N ILE A 156 -12.11 -3.44 0.98
CA ILE A 156 -11.80 -2.49 -0.08
C ILE A 156 -12.91 -2.44 -1.11
N SER A 157 -13.33 -1.22 -1.46
CA SER A 157 -14.02 -0.92 -2.73
C SER A 157 -13.10 -0.14 -3.64
N ILE A 158 -13.02 -0.52 -4.91
CA ILE A 158 -12.31 0.21 -5.96
C ILE A 158 -13.34 0.81 -6.89
N ILE A 159 -13.26 2.13 -7.13
CA ILE A 159 -14.14 2.79 -8.10
C ILE A 159 -13.47 2.80 -9.47
N GLY A 160 -14.19 2.33 -10.48
CA GLY A 160 -13.72 2.30 -11.86
C GLY A 160 -14.42 1.25 -12.72
N ASN A 161 -14.00 1.15 -13.97
CA ASN A 161 -14.52 0.15 -14.89
C ASN A 161 -13.94 -1.24 -14.56
N LYS A 162 -14.81 -2.18 -14.23
CA LYS A 162 -14.44 -3.53 -13.80
C LYS A 162 -13.53 -4.24 -14.81
N LYS A 163 -13.88 -4.18 -16.09
CA LYS A 163 -13.10 -4.87 -17.14
C LYS A 163 -11.71 -4.27 -17.32
N GLN A 164 -11.58 -2.95 -17.18
CA GLN A 164 -10.28 -2.29 -17.25
C GLN A 164 -9.40 -2.69 -16.04
N ILE A 165 -9.97 -2.75 -14.85
CA ILE A 165 -9.26 -3.18 -13.63
C ILE A 165 -8.82 -4.65 -13.74
N GLU A 166 -9.71 -5.55 -14.18
CA GLU A 166 -9.39 -6.97 -14.40
C GLU A 166 -8.23 -7.15 -15.40
N ASN A 167 -8.29 -6.42 -16.54
CA ASN A 167 -7.21 -6.44 -17.53
C ASN A 167 -5.88 -5.94 -16.93
N LYS A 168 -5.92 -4.87 -16.16
CA LYS A 168 -4.71 -4.29 -15.54
C LYS A 168 -4.12 -5.23 -14.47
N VAL A 169 -4.96 -5.91 -13.69
CA VAL A 169 -4.52 -6.95 -12.74
C VAL A 169 -3.80 -8.08 -13.46
N ALA A 170 -4.34 -8.54 -14.60
CA ALA A 170 -3.73 -9.59 -15.41
C ALA A 170 -2.41 -9.12 -16.04
N GLU A 171 -2.35 -7.90 -16.59
CA GLU A 171 -1.14 -7.29 -17.17
C GLU A 171 0.00 -7.19 -16.12
N LEU A 172 -0.34 -6.81 -14.89
CA LEU A 172 0.61 -6.67 -13.79
C LEU A 172 0.97 -8.00 -13.11
N GLY A 173 0.31 -9.10 -13.50
CA GLY A 173 0.54 -10.42 -12.90
C GLY A 173 0.22 -10.46 -11.40
N LEU A 174 -0.79 -9.71 -10.95
CA LEU A 174 -1.16 -9.60 -9.55
C LEU A 174 -2.15 -10.70 -9.15
N ASP A 175 -1.98 -11.22 -7.94
CA ASP A 175 -2.96 -12.09 -7.29
C ASP A 175 -3.96 -11.22 -6.51
N LEU A 176 -5.01 -10.75 -7.20
CA LEU A 176 -6.12 -10.00 -6.62
C LEU A 176 -7.36 -10.89 -6.54
N ASP A 177 -7.77 -11.22 -5.32
CA ASP A 177 -8.99 -11.99 -5.08
C ASP A 177 -10.24 -11.10 -5.27
N PHE A 178 -10.84 -11.18 -6.46
CA PHE A 178 -12.03 -10.40 -6.82
C PHE A 178 -13.28 -10.76 -5.97
N SER A 179 -13.25 -11.86 -5.21
CA SER A 179 -14.33 -12.16 -4.28
C SER A 179 -14.28 -11.33 -2.99
N LYS A 180 -13.15 -10.70 -2.72
CA LYS A 180 -12.89 -9.90 -1.52
C LYS A 180 -12.80 -8.40 -1.78
N VAL A 181 -13.00 -7.97 -3.03
CA VAL A 181 -12.97 -6.57 -3.41
C VAL A 181 -14.22 -6.22 -4.18
N GLN A 182 -14.86 -5.13 -3.82
CA GLN A 182 -15.99 -4.60 -4.56
C GLN A 182 -15.48 -3.61 -5.61
N ILE A 183 -15.79 -3.84 -6.89
CA ILE A 183 -15.50 -2.89 -7.96
C ILE A 183 -16.80 -2.19 -8.34
N ILE A 184 -16.80 -0.86 -8.28
CA ILE A 184 -17.99 -0.03 -8.49
C ILE A 184 -17.74 0.93 -9.65
N ASN A 185 -18.57 0.82 -10.69
CA ASN A 185 -18.68 1.86 -11.71
C ASN A 185 -19.78 2.85 -11.26
N PRO A 186 -19.47 4.14 -11.05
CA PRO A 186 -20.46 5.12 -10.55
C PRO A 186 -21.79 5.08 -11.31
N ILE A 187 -21.76 5.14 -12.64
CA ILE A 187 -22.95 5.25 -13.50
C ILE A 187 -23.81 3.98 -13.45
N GLU A 188 -23.19 2.81 -13.24
CA GLU A 188 -23.86 1.50 -13.21
C GLU A 188 -24.26 1.10 -11.77
N SER A 189 -23.90 1.91 -10.78
CA SER A 189 -24.15 1.62 -9.38
C SER A 189 -25.62 1.81 -9.00
N GLU A 190 -26.17 0.89 -8.23
CA GLU A 190 -27.50 1.01 -7.63
C GLU A 190 -27.63 2.23 -6.71
N TYR A 191 -26.54 2.77 -6.20
CA TYR A 191 -26.50 3.96 -5.34
C TYR A 191 -26.47 5.28 -6.12
N TYR A 192 -26.25 5.25 -7.44
CA TYR A 192 -26.00 6.46 -8.23
C TYR A 192 -27.11 7.51 -8.09
N ASP A 193 -28.36 7.13 -8.34
CA ASP A 193 -29.49 8.05 -8.26
C ASP A 193 -29.75 8.57 -6.84
N ASP A 194 -29.57 7.76 -5.81
CA ASP A 194 -29.65 8.19 -4.41
C ASP A 194 -28.55 9.20 -4.08
N TYR A 195 -27.32 8.96 -4.56
CA TYR A 195 -26.19 9.89 -4.34
C TYR A 195 -26.38 11.21 -5.06
N VAL A 196 -26.86 11.17 -6.30
CA VAL A 196 -27.21 12.38 -7.08
C VAL A 196 -28.26 13.21 -6.36
N ASN A 197 -29.35 12.58 -5.92
CA ASN A 197 -30.42 13.25 -5.19
C ASN A 197 -29.91 13.84 -3.87
N THR A 198 -29.12 13.07 -3.12
CA THR A 198 -28.53 13.53 -1.86
C THR A 198 -27.63 14.74 -2.08
N TYR A 199 -26.74 14.69 -3.06
CA TYR A 199 -25.85 15.81 -3.37
C TYR A 199 -26.63 17.06 -3.81
N TYR A 200 -27.63 16.88 -4.67
CA TYR A 200 -28.51 17.97 -5.09
C TYR A 200 -29.19 18.64 -3.89
N GLU A 201 -29.81 17.88 -3.00
CA GLU A 201 -30.47 18.42 -1.80
C GLU A 201 -29.50 19.19 -0.90
N LEU A 202 -28.27 18.70 -0.73
CA LEU A 202 -27.23 19.35 0.08
C LEU A 202 -26.72 20.65 -0.55
N ARG A 203 -26.82 20.78 -1.89
CA ARG A 203 -26.14 21.86 -2.64
C ARG A 203 -27.08 22.77 -3.46
N LYS A 204 -28.38 22.49 -3.56
CA LYS A 204 -29.35 23.30 -4.33
C LYS A 204 -29.37 24.79 -3.93
N ALA A 205 -29.15 25.10 -2.64
CA ALA A 205 -29.03 26.48 -2.15
C ALA A 205 -27.72 27.19 -2.62
N LYS A 206 -26.81 26.46 -3.25
CA LYS A 206 -25.56 26.97 -3.87
C LYS A 206 -25.63 26.94 -5.40
N ASN A 207 -26.84 26.99 -5.96
CA ASN A 207 -27.12 26.99 -7.41
C ASN A 207 -26.66 25.73 -8.15
N VAL A 208 -26.57 24.57 -7.49
CA VAL A 208 -26.34 23.29 -8.13
C VAL A 208 -27.67 22.81 -8.73
N SER A 209 -27.72 22.56 -10.03
CA SER A 209 -28.85 21.92 -10.68
C SER A 209 -28.79 20.40 -10.60
N MET A 210 -29.89 19.70 -10.86
CA MET A 210 -29.92 18.24 -10.91
C MET A 210 -28.98 17.69 -12.00
N ALA A 211 -28.89 18.37 -13.16
CA ALA A 211 -27.96 17.97 -14.21
C ALA A 211 -26.50 18.08 -13.75
N MET A 212 -26.11 19.19 -13.10
CA MET A 212 -24.78 19.33 -12.51
C MET A 212 -24.50 18.29 -11.43
N ALA A 213 -25.51 17.91 -10.63
CA ALA A 213 -25.34 16.88 -9.62
C ALA A 213 -25.06 15.51 -10.27
N ARG A 214 -25.72 15.20 -11.39
CA ARG A 214 -25.44 13.96 -12.15
C ARG A 214 -24.02 13.93 -12.69
N ASP A 215 -23.58 14.98 -13.38
CA ASP A 215 -22.23 15.07 -13.94
C ASP A 215 -21.15 14.94 -12.85
N LEU A 216 -21.36 15.59 -11.70
CA LEU A 216 -20.39 15.53 -10.60
C LEU A 216 -20.32 14.16 -9.94
N LEU A 217 -21.41 13.42 -9.82
CA LEU A 217 -21.42 12.08 -9.22
C LEU A 217 -20.90 10.98 -10.16
N GLU A 218 -20.62 11.28 -11.44
CA GLU A 218 -19.83 10.42 -12.33
C GLU A 218 -18.35 10.46 -11.96
N ASP A 219 -17.88 11.56 -11.33
CA ASP A 219 -16.52 11.69 -10.85
C ASP A 219 -16.25 10.77 -9.66
N VAL A 220 -15.16 10.01 -9.75
CA VAL A 220 -14.79 8.97 -8.76
C VAL A 220 -14.53 9.52 -7.36
N SER A 221 -14.02 10.77 -7.27
CA SER A 221 -13.75 11.41 -5.96
C SER A 221 -15.06 11.86 -5.31
N TYR A 222 -16.00 12.41 -6.08
CA TYR A 222 -17.33 12.78 -5.59
C TYR A 222 -18.12 11.54 -5.17
N PHE A 223 -18.13 10.51 -6.00
CA PHE A 223 -18.83 9.27 -5.70
C PHE A 223 -18.27 8.58 -4.46
N GLY A 224 -16.94 8.44 -4.38
CA GLY A 224 -16.27 7.82 -3.23
C GLY A 224 -16.48 8.60 -1.92
N THR A 225 -16.45 9.93 -1.99
CA THR A 225 -16.76 10.78 -0.83
C THR A 225 -18.23 10.63 -0.42
N MET A 226 -19.17 10.46 -1.36
CA MET A 226 -20.57 10.23 -1.06
C MET A 226 -20.80 8.86 -0.43
N MET A 227 -20.04 7.81 -0.81
CA MET A 227 -20.06 6.51 -0.11
C MET A 227 -19.73 6.67 1.37
N VAL A 228 -18.72 7.48 1.69
CA VAL A 228 -18.33 7.76 3.08
C VAL A 228 -19.42 8.57 3.79
N TYR A 229 -19.97 9.61 3.14
CA TYR A 229 -21.03 10.42 3.70
C TYR A 229 -22.31 9.63 4.04
N LYS A 230 -22.67 8.67 3.19
CA LYS A 230 -23.84 7.78 3.39
C LYS A 230 -23.55 6.59 4.35
N GLY A 231 -22.32 6.43 4.80
CA GLY A 231 -21.91 5.32 5.67
C GLY A 231 -21.78 3.97 4.96
N HIS A 232 -21.70 3.97 3.63
CA HIS A 232 -21.44 2.76 2.84
C HIS A 232 -19.95 2.40 2.83
N ALA A 233 -19.10 3.30 3.30
CA ALA A 233 -17.69 3.06 3.59
C ALA A 233 -17.26 3.89 4.81
N ASP A 234 -16.19 3.46 5.49
CA ASP A 234 -15.65 4.14 6.67
C ASP A 234 -14.68 5.28 6.30
N GLY A 235 -14.08 5.22 5.12
CA GLY A 235 -13.11 6.22 4.66
C GLY A 235 -12.73 6.05 3.21
N MET A 236 -12.04 7.05 2.68
CA MET A 236 -11.52 7.07 1.31
C MET A 236 -10.04 7.44 1.31
N VAL A 237 -9.24 6.78 0.47
CA VAL A 237 -7.84 7.11 0.21
C VAL A 237 -7.69 7.40 -1.29
N SER A 238 -7.29 8.62 -1.62
CA SER A 238 -7.15 9.14 -2.98
C SER A 238 -5.89 10.01 -3.12
N GLY A 239 -5.59 10.46 -4.33
CA GLY A 239 -4.48 11.35 -4.65
C GLY A 239 -3.34 10.68 -5.42
N ALA A 240 -3.56 9.49 -5.99
CA ALA A 240 -2.60 8.86 -6.89
C ALA A 240 -2.59 9.53 -8.27
N ALA A 241 -3.77 9.87 -8.81
CA ALA A 241 -3.96 10.48 -10.12
C ALA A 241 -4.59 11.90 -10.05
N HIS A 242 -5.27 12.24 -8.95
CA HIS A 242 -5.93 13.51 -8.75
C HIS A 242 -5.13 14.45 -7.86
N THR A 243 -5.33 15.77 -8.04
CA THR A 243 -4.72 16.79 -7.18
C THR A 243 -5.34 16.77 -5.78
N THR A 244 -4.60 17.30 -4.79
CA THR A 244 -5.12 17.48 -3.42
C THR A 244 -6.43 18.25 -3.41
N GLN A 245 -6.52 19.33 -4.19
CA GLN A 245 -7.75 20.13 -4.29
C GLN A 245 -8.92 19.30 -4.80
N HIS A 246 -8.75 18.52 -5.85
CA HIS A 246 -9.80 17.66 -6.41
C HIS A 246 -10.29 16.61 -5.41
N THR A 247 -9.37 16.02 -4.65
CA THR A 247 -9.69 15.01 -3.64
C THR A 247 -10.44 15.59 -2.44
N ILE A 248 -10.05 16.78 -1.97
CA ILE A 248 -10.62 17.37 -0.75
C ILE A 248 -11.92 18.14 -1.02
N LEU A 249 -12.10 18.70 -2.21
CA LEU A 249 -13.24 19.55 -2.55
C LEU A 249 -14.61 18.91 -2.24
N PRO A 250 -14.90 17.65 -2.60
CA PRO A 250 -16.16 17.01 -2.26
C PRO A 250 -16.39 16.95 -0.73
N ALA A 251 -15.38 16.59 0.03
CA ALA A 251 -15.47 16.51 1.49
C ALA A 251 -15.78 17.89 2.11
N LEU A 252 -15.13 18.96 1.64
CA LEU A 252 -15.44 20.33 2.07
C LEU A 252 -16.87 20.75 1.70
N GLN A 253 -17.39 20.27 0.60
CA GLN A 253 -18.72 20.65 0.12
C GLN A 253 -19.85 20.04 0.93
N PHE A 254 -19.75 18.81 1.38
CA PHE A 254 -20.88 18.13 2.02
C PHE A 254 -20.56 17.33 3.29
N ILE A 255 -19.32 16.90 3.55
CA ILE A 255 -18.93 16.34 4.86
C ILE A 255 -18.69 17.47 5.86
N LYS A 256 -17.95 18.52 5.43
CA LYS A 256 -17.59 19.71 6.22
C LYS A 256 -16.66 19.39 7.41
N THR A 257 -16.36 20.41 8.18
CA THR A 257 -15.56 20.32 9.40
C THR A 257 -16.37 19.79 10.61
N LYS A 258 -15.67 19.29 11.61
CA LYS A 258 -16.30 18.99 12.91
C LYS A 258 -16.88 20.27 13.54
N PRO A 259 -17.90 20.16 14.42
CA PRO A 259 -18.34 21.29 15.22
C PRO A 259 -17.17 21.95 15.98
N ASN A 260 -17.16 23.27 16.02
CA ASN A 260 -16.10 24.08 16.64
C ASN A 260 -14.70 23.98 15.98
N CYS A 261 -14.63 23.54 14.75
CA CYS A 261 -13.41 23.53 13.93
C CYS A 261 -13.60 24.47 12.75
N SER A 262 -12.86 25.55 12.67
CA SER A 262 -12.98 26.55 11.60
C SER A 262 -12.16 26.18 10.37
N VAL A 263 -11.13 25.36 10.54
CA VAL A 263 -10.19 24.95 9.48
C VAL A 263 -10.07 23.44 9.38
N VAL A 264 -9.82 22.98 8.15
CA VAL A 264 -9.34 21.63 7.90
C VAL A 264 -7.83 21.69 7.91
N SER A 265 -7.18 20.78 8.63
CA SER A 265 -5.71 20.68 8.66
C SER A 265 -5.26 19.26 8.33
N SER A 266 -3.98 19.14 8.01
CA SER A 266 -3.36 17.88 7.64
C SER A 266 -2.12 17.61 8.50
N VAL A 267 -1.82 16.33 8.72
CA VAL A 267 -0.61 15.90 9.44
C VAL A 267 0.16 14.85 8.65
N PHE A 268 1.49 14.91 8.73
CA PHE A 268 2.38 13.84 8.33
C PHE A 268 2.96 13.14 9.55
N PHE A 269 2.92 11.82 9.55
CA PHE A 269 3.70 11.00 10.48
C PHE A 269 5.05 10.70 9.84
N MET A 270 6.04 11.51 10.19
CA MET A 270 7.39 11.42 9.66
C MET A 270 8.15 10.31 10.37
N CYS A 271 8.29 9.17 9.69
CA CYS A 271 9.06 8.02 10.17
C CYS A 271 10.56 8.29 9.94
N LEU A 272 11.20 8.98 10.88
CA LEU A 272 12.63 9.24 10.88
C LEU A 272 13.42 7.97 11.21
N GLU A 273 14.74 8.03 11.29
CA GLU A 273 15.58 6.85 11.53
C GLU A 273 15.29 6.20 12.89
N ASP A 274 15.13 7.01 13.94
CA ASP A 274 15.02 6.61 15.34
C ASP A 274 13.66 6.87 15.99
N ARG A 275 12.80 7.68 15.37
CA ARG A 275 11.53 8.13 15.95
C ARG A 275 10.47 8.46 14.91
N VAL A 276 9.24 8.62 15.39
CA VAL A 276 8.13 9.17 14.60
C VAL A 276 7.83 10.58 15.11
N SER A 277 7.84 11.55 14.20
CA SER A 277 7.46 12.94 14.47
C SER A 277 6.20 13.30 13.70
N VAL A 278 5.34 14.12 14.27
CA VAL A 278 4.11 14.58 13.63
C VAL A 278 4.29 16.01 13.17
N PHE A 279 4.07 16.29 11.89
CA PHE A 279 4.17 17.62 11.29
C PHE A 279 2.78 18.05 10.85
N GLY A 280 2.33 19.22 11.24
CA GLY A 280 1.06 19.84 10.89
C GLY A 280 1.17 21.37 10.85
N ASP A 281 0.49 22.04 9.98
CA ASP A 281 -0.21 21.62 8.77
C ASP A 281 0.80 21.36 7.65
N CYS A 282 0.50 20.38 6.79
CA CYS A 282 1.48 20.00 5.77
C CYS A 282 1.01 20.27 4.32
N ALA A 283 -0.26 20.66 4.08
CA ALA A 283 -0.73 20.81 2.70
C ALA A 283 -1.97 21.67 2.48
N ILE A 284 -2.69 22.11 3.52
CA ILE A 284 -4.03 22.70 3.37
C ILE A 284 -4.01 24.21 3.58
N ASN A 285 -3.34 24.71 4.61
CA ASN A 285 -3.38 26.12 5.00
C ASN A 285 -1.99 26.76 4.80
N PRO A 286 -1.74 27.46 3.69
CA PRO A 286 -0.44 28.06 3.42
C PRO A 286 -0.11 29.22 4.38
N ASN A 287 -1.12 30.04 4.76
CA ASN A 287 -0.95 31.21 5.63
C ASN A 287 -2.06 31.24 6.70
N PRO A 288 -1.97 30.40 7.74
CA PRO A 288 -2.96 30.37 8.81
C PRO A 288 -2.84 31.60 9.71
N THR A 289 -4.01 32.12 10.20
CA THR A 289 -4.01 33.12 11.28
C THR A 289 -3.55 32.50 12.60
N ALA A 290 -3.28 33.32 13.62
CA ALA A 290 -2.88 32.81 14.93
C ALA A 290 -3.91 31.85 15.54
N GLU A 291 -5.21 32.18 15.42
CA GLU A 291 -6.32 31.31 15.87
C GLU A 291 -6.37 30.00 15.08
N GLN A 292 -6.22 30.08 13.77
CA GLN A 292 -6.18 28.88 12.92
C GLN A 292 -4.97 28.00 13.24
N LEU A 293 -3.81 28.61 13.51
CA LEU A 293 -2.61 27.88 13.90
C LEU A 293 -2.78 27.16 15.24
N ALA A 294 -3.49 27.77 16.19
CA ALA A 294 -3.85 27.13 17.45
C ALA A 294 -4.81 25.93 17.23
N GLU A 295 -5.83 26.08 16.38
CA GLU A 295 -6.70 24.96 16.01
C GLU A 295 -5.95 23.81 15.30
N ILE A 296 -5.01 24.15 14.40
CA ILE A 296 -4.14 23.17 13.74
C ILE A 296 -3.31 22.39 14.77
N ALA A 297 -2.75 23.10 15.77
CA ALA A 297 -1.96 22.46 16.84
C ALA A 297 -2.81 21.48 17.65
N ILE A 298 -4.04 21.87 18.05
CA ILE A 298 -4.97 21.01 18.80
C ILE A 298 -5.35 19.80 17.95
N SER A 299 -5.73 19.99 16.70
CA SER A 299 -6.11 18.92 15.79
C SER A 299 -4.94 17.94 15.50
N SER A 300 -3.72 18.47 15.45
CA SER A 300 -2.50 17.66 15.30
C SER A 300 -2.20 16.86 16.56
N ALA A 301 -2.47 17.41 17.75
CA ALA A 301 -2.36 16.68 19.01
C ALA A 301 -3.38 15.52 19.10
N ASP A 302 -4.64 15.77 18.76
CA ASP A 302 -5.68 14.75 18.71
C ASP A 302 -5.30 13.61 17.73
N SER A 303 -4.78 13.98 16.55
CA SER A 303 -4.29 13.01 15.59
C SER A 303 -3.12 12.18 16.16
N SER A 304 -2.17 12.82 16.85
CA SER A 304 -1.04 12.12 17.50
C SER A 304 -1.53 11.11 18.53
N LEU A 305 -2.45 11.49 19.41
CA LEU A 305 -3.05 10.61 20.40
C LEU A 305 -3.79 9.44 19.74
N ALA A 306 -4.57 9.72 18.69
CA ALA A 306 -5.28 8.69 17.95
C ALA A 306 -4.34 7.62 17.36
N PHE A 307 -3.10 7.98 17.02
CA PHE A 307 -2.07 7.08 16.52
C PHE A 307 -1.12 6.55 17.61
N GLY A 308 -1.40 6.86 18.89
CA GLY A 308 -0.65 6.33 20.04
C GLY A 308 0.68 7.06 20.29
N ILE A 309 0.81 8.29 19.82
CA ILE A 309 1.96 9.17 20.06
C ILE A 309 1.53 10.25 21.07
N GLU A 310 2.22 10.31 22.20
CA GLU A 310 2.00 11.38 23.19
C GLU A 310 2.49 12.73 22.62
N PRO A 311 1.60 13.73 22.47
CA PRO A 311 1.97 14.98 21.82
C PRO A 311 2.81 15.87 22.73
N LYS A 312 3.95 16.32 22.18
CA LYS A 312 4.74 17.44 22.70
C LYS A 312 4.87 18.44 21.57
N ILE A 313 4.16 19.55 21.67
CA ILE A 313 3.98 20.48 20.56
C ILE A 313 5.03 21.59 20.62
N ALA A 314 5.71 21.81 19.51
CA ALA A 314 6.56 22.99 19.28
C ALA A 314 5.97 23.77 18.11
N MET A 315 5.67 25.04 18.35
CA MET A 315 5.27 25.98 17.30
C MET A 315 6.52 26.53 16.64
N LEU A 316 6.62 26.38 15.31
CA LEU A 316 7.77 26.88 14.56
C LEU A 316 7.55 28.35 14.20
N SER A 317 8.54 29.19 14.48
CA SER A 317 8.55 30.60 14.09
C SER A 317 9.37 30.80 12.81
N TYR A 318 8.88 31.68 11.93
CA TYR A 318 9.62 32.14 10.75
C TYR A 318 10.89 32.88 11.12
N SER A 319 10.92 33.55 12.29
CA SER A 319 12.05 34.33 12.73
C SER A 319 12.47 34.05 14.18
N SER A 320 13.72 34.33 14.50
CA SER A 320 14.23 34.28 15.87
C SER A 320 14.21 35.71 16.48
N GLY A 321 13.38 35.92 17.50
CA GLY A 321 13.19 37.22 18.15
C GLY A 321 12.74 38.29 17.15
N THR A 322 13.44 39.41 17.10
CA THR A 322 13.09 40.54 16.22
C THR A 322 13.74 40.50 14.84
N SER A 323 14.32 39.37 14.44
CA SER A 323 15.08 39.28 13.18
C SER A 323 14.16 39.23 11.92
N GLY A 324 12.91 38.83 12.05
CA GLY A 324 11.91 38.84 10.97
C GLY A 324 11.02 40.07 11.03
N LYS A 325 10.56 40.52 9.86
CA LYS A 325 9.58 41.61 9.73
C LYS A 325 8.55 41.18 8.69
N GLY A 326 7.27 41.35 8.99
CA GLY A 326 6.14 41.04 8.12
C GLY A 326 4.87 40.86 8.93
N ASP A 327 3.72 40.89 8.26
CA ASP A 327 2.42 40.77 8.90
C ASP A 327 2.21 39.38 9.56
N GLU A 328 3.06 38.43 9.18
CA GLU A 328 3.00 37.01 9.66
C GLU A 328 3.98 36.75 10.83
N VAL A 329 4.69 37.74 11.31
CA VAL A 329 5.73 37.63 12.36
C VAL A 329 5.28 38.24 13.70
N GLY A 330 4.17 38.95 13.70
CA GLY A 330 3.62 39.65 14.86
C GLY A 330 2.76 38.81 15.79
#